data_d95e3f834aeaeed64c1b46001e553f9d
#
_entry.id   d95e3f834aeaeed64c1b46001e553f9d
#
_cell.length_a   1.000
_cell.length_b   1.000
_cell.length_c   1.000
_cell.angle_alpha   90.00
_cell.angle_beta   90.00
_cell.angle_gamma   90.00
#
_symmetry.space_group_name_H-M   'P 1'
#
loop_
_entity.id
_entity.type
_entity.pdbx_description
1 polymer ?
#
loop_
_entity_poly.entity_id
_entity_poly.type
_entity_poly.pdbx_seq_one_letter_code
_entity_poly.pdbx_strand_id
1 'polypeptide(L)'
;QSQLEKLQKTYDTEIKTLVREFETKIKQYEVEAESKTAEENAKRAEEVQGMQTNINAYRQGALEDLQKKQEDLIAPILEKARVAIQKVGRTQGYQYVMDSSTLLLAEGKDLLVDVKKELGI
;
A
#
# COMPACT_ATOMS: atom_id res chain seq x y z
N GLN A 1 5.73 9.31 -12.28
CA GLN A 1 5.57 8.64 -10.97
C GLN A 1 4.09 8.38 -10.73
N SER A 2 3.74 7.15 -10.34
CA SER A 2 2.36 6.81 -10.02
C SER A 2 1.89 7.54 -8.75
N GLN A 3 0.56 7.73 -8.61
CA GLN A 3 -0.01 8.34 -7.41
C GLN A 3 0.35 7.54 -6.15
N LEU A 4 0.44 6.22 -6.28
CA LEU A 4 0.79 5.32 -5.18
C LEU A 4 2.23 5.54 -4.69
N GLU A 5 3.19 5.71 -5.62
CA GLU A 5 4.58 6.02 -5.26
C GLU A 5 4.73 7.36 -4.54
N LYS A 6 3.97 8.37 -4.99
CA LYS A 6 3.96 9.68 -4.31
C LYS A 6 3.41 9.58 -2.89
N LEU A 7 2.31 8.85 -2.72
CA LEU A 7 1.70 8.64 -1.41
C LEU A 7 2.62 7.86 -0.48
N GLN A 8 3.26 6.79 -0.96
CA GLN A 8 4.24 6.02 -0.19
C GLN A 8 5.40 6.91 0.27
N LYS A 9 5.94 7.73 -0.65
CA LYS A 9 7.02 8.66 -0.31
C LYS A 9 6.62 9.69 0.75
N THR A 10 5.37 10.14 0.72
CA THR A 10 4.82 11.03 1.74
C THR A 10 4.81 10.36 3.10
N TYR A 11 4.25 9.16 3.20
CA TYR A 11 4.24 8.38 4.45
C TYR A 11 5.65 8.08 4.97
N ASP A 12 6.56 7.68 4.10
CA ASP A 12 7.96 7.42 4.48
C ASP A 12 8.64 8.66 5.07
N THR A 13 8.37 9.83 4.50
CA THR A 13 8.91 11.10 4.98
C THR A 13 8.32 11.48 6.35
N GLU A 14 7.01 11.33 6.52
CA GLU A 14 6.33 11.63 7.77
C GLU A 14 6.76 10.66 8.89
N ILE A 15 6.88 9.36 8.60
CA ILE A 15 7.39 8.38 9.56
C ILE A 15 8.83 8.70 9.98
N LYS A 16 9.70 9.06 9.05
CA LYS A 16 11.08 9.48 9.37
C LYS A 16 11.11 10.71 10.27
N THR A 17 10.21 11.65 10.06
CA THR A 17 10.09 12.84 10.90
C THR A 17 9.66 12.47 12.33
N LEU A 18 8.61 11.66 12.46
CA LEU A 18 8.12 11.18 13.76
C LEU A 18 9.20 10.40 14.54
N VAL A 19 9.94 9.52 13.85
CA VAL A 19 11.02 8.74 14.46
C VAL A 19 12.14 9.66 14.93
N ARG A 20 12.52 10.67 14.13
CA ARG A 20 13.56 11.64 14.52
C ARG A 20 13.16 12.46 15.73
N GLU A 21 11.92 12.91 15.79
CA GLU A 21 11.38 13.64 16.95
C GLU A 21 11.40 12.75 18.20
N PHE A 22 11.00 11.49 18.08
CA PHE A 22 11.05 10.51 19.16
C PHE A 22 12.48 10.28 19.67
N GLU A 23 13.44 10.02 18.77
CA GLU A 23 14.85 9.84 19.14
C GLU A 23 15.46 11.08 19.81
N THR A 24 15.13 12.26 19.30
CA THR A 24 15.58 13.54 19.86
C THR A 24 15.03 13.72 21.28
N LYS A 25 13.76 13.39 21.48
CA LYS A 25 13.09 13.49 22.78
C LYS A 25 13.71 12.53 23.80
N ILE A 26 13.97 11.30 23.41
CA ILE A 26 14.65 10.31 24.27
C ILE A 26 16.02 10.84 24.71
N LYS A 27 16.84 11.28 23.77
CA LYS A 27 18.18 11.80 24.09
C LYS A 27 18.13 13.01 25.04
N GLN A 28 17.18 13.92 24.79
CA GLN A 28 16.99 15.07 25.68
C GLN A 28 16.62 14.63 27.09
N TYR A 29 15.68 13.70 27.21
CA TYR A 29 15.21 13.22 28.52
C TYR A 29 16.28 12.42 29.27
N GLU A 30 17.10 11.65 28.58
CA GLU A 30 18.24 10.94 29.15
C GLU A 30 19.26 11.93 29.75
N VAL A 31 19.61 12.98 29.02
CA VAL A 31 20.56 14.01 29.49
C VAL A 31 20.02 14.77 30.69
N GLU A 32 18.73 15.07 30.71
CA GLU A 32 18.10 15.88 31.76
C GLU A 32 17.65 15.06 33.00
N ALA A 33 17.68 13.72 32.93
CA ALA A 33 17.06 12.82 33.90
C ALA A 33 17.54 13.08 35.34
N GLU A 34 18.84 13.32 35.54
CA GLU A 34 19.42 13.58 36.85
C GLU A 34 18.95 14.89 37.48
N SER A 35 18.54 15.85 36.67
CA SER A 35 18.06 17.18 37.11
C SER A 35 16.55 17.20 37.39
N LYS A 36 15.83 16.09 37.16
CA LYS A 36 14.39 15.97 37.28
C LYS A 36 13.98 15.08 38.45
N THR A 37 12.78 15.32 38.95
CA THR A 37 12.18 14.48 39.99
C THR A 37 11.77 13.09 39.40
N ALA A 38 11.61 12.13 40.30
CA ALA A 38 11.09 10.78 39.90
C ALA A 38 9.73 10.88 39.22
N GLU A 39 8.84 11.75 39.70
CA GLU A 39 7.52 11.96 39.11
C GLU A 39 7.62 12.58 37.70
N GLU A 40 8.48 13.57 37.51
CA GLU A 40 8.72 14.18 36.19
C GLU A 40 9.29 13.17 35.20
N ASN A 41 10.25 12.35 35.64
CA ASN A 41 10.82 11.29 34.81
C ASN A 41 9.81 10.21 34.47
N ALA A 42 8.88 9.85 35.38
CA ALA A 42 7.80 8.91 35.10
C ALA A 42 6.83 9.45 34.01
N LYS A 43 6.45 10.74 34.11
CA LYS A 43 5.63 11.40 33.06
C LYS A 43 6.32 11.44 31.70
N ARG A 44 7.62 11.68 31.68
CA ARG A 44 8.43 11.66 30.46
C ARG A 44 8.52 10.28 29.84
N ALA A 45 8.62 9.23 30.66
CA ALA A 45 8.59 7.85 30.19
C ALA A 45 7.25 7.51 29.55
N GLU A 46 6.13 7.94 30.15
CA GLU A 46 4.80 7.77 29.57
C GLU A 46 4.65 8.52 28.24
N GLU A 47 5.15 9.75 28.14
CA GLU A 47 5.14 10.55 26.93
C GLU A 47 5.89 9.84 25.79
N VAL A 48 7.10 9.37 26.05
CA VAL A 48 7.92 8.63 25.07
C VAL A 48 7.25 7.34 24.64
N GLN A 49 6.66 6.61 25.57
CA GLN A 49 5.89 5.40 25.24
C GLN A 49 4.65 5.71 24.38
N GLY A 50 3.96 6.83 24.67
CA GLY A 50 2.86 7.33 23.85
C GLY A 50 3.31 7.68 22.43
N MET A 51 4.47 8.33 22.28
CA MET A 51 5.05 8.62 20.96
C MET A 51 5.35 7.35 20.18
N GLN A 52 5.92 6.33 20.83
CA GLN A 52 6.20 5.03 20.20
C GLN A 52 4.91 4.35 19.72
N THR A 53 3.88 4.37 20.54
CA THR A 53 2.55 3.82 20.21
C THR A 53 1.95 4.56 19.00
N ASN A 54 2.04 5.90 19.00
CA ASN A 54 1.54 6.71 17.88
C ASN A 54 2.28 6.46 16.57
N ILE A 55 3.61 6.28 16.62
CA ILE A 55 4.41 5.93 15.44
C ILE A 55 3.97 4.58 14.87
N ASN A 56 3.77 3.59 15.73
CA ASN A 56 3.32 2.27 15.30
C ASN A 56 1.90 2.32 14.70
N ALA A 57 0.99 3.05 15.33
CA ALA A 57 -0.36 3.27 14.80
C ALA A 57 -0.35 4.00 13.45
N TYR A 58 0.51 5.01 13.30
CA TYR A 58 0.66 5.72 12.04
C TYR A 58 1.19 4.82 10.92
N ARG A 59 2.21 3.99 11.21
CA ARG A 59 2.73 3.00 10.26
C ARG A 59 1.66 2.02 9.80
N GLN A 60 0.88 1.51 10.74
CA GLN A 60 -0.20 0.58 10.43
C GLN A 60 -1.26 1.25 9.55
N GLY A 61 -1.71 2.45 9.92
CA GLY A 61 -2.68 3.21 9.12
C GLY A 61 -2.17 3.55 7.71
N ALA A 62 -0.87 3.87 7.57
CA ALA A 62 -0.25 4.12 6.27
C ALA A 62 -0.26 2.86 5.38
N LEU A 63 0.04 1.69 5.94
CA LEU A 63 -0.01 0.42 5.21
C LEU A 63 -1.43 0.08 4.74
N GLU A 64 -2.40 0.25 5.61
CA GLU A 64 -3.82 0.00 5.29
C GLU A 64 -4.33 0.96 4.20
N ASP A 65 -3.98 2.25 4.28
CA ASP A 65 -4.37 3.23 3.26
C ASP A 65 -3.69 2.96 1.91
N LEU A 66 -2.40 2.61 1.91
CA LEU A 66 -1.69 2.22 0.68
C LEU A 66 -2.32 0.97 0.04
N GLN A 67 -2.65 -0.04 0.84
CA GLN A 67 -3.32 -1.25 0.34
C GLN A 67 -4.67 -0.92 -0.26
N LYS A 68 -5.49 -0.14 0.44
CA LYS A 68 -6.81 0.28 -0.05
C LYS A 68 -6.70 1.09 -1.34
N LYS A 69 -5.77 2.04 -1.42
CA LYS A 69 -5.52 2.83 -2.64
C LYS A 69 -5.09 1.95 -3.80
N GLN A 70 -4.26 0.93 -3.55
CA GLN A 70 -3.86 -0.02 -4.57
C GLN A 70 -5.06 -0.84 -5.08
N GLU A 71 -5.90 -1.34 -4.19
CA GLU A 71 -7.12 -2.06 -4.55
C GLU A 71 -8.06 -1.17 -5.37
N ASP A 72 -8.30 0.08 -4.94
CA ASP A 72 -9.15 1.06 -5.63
C ASP A 72 -8.63 1.42 -7.03
N LEU A 73 -7.31 1.39 -7.24
CA LEU A 73 -6.69 1.64 -8.55
C LEU A 73 -6.75 0.41 -9.47
N ILE A 74 -6.63 -0.80 -8.91
CA ILE A 74 -6.61 -2.04 -9.67
C ILE A 74 -8.02 -2.49 -10.08
N ALA A 75 -9.02 -2.33 -9.22
CA ALA A 75 -10.38 -2.80 -9.48
C ALA A 75 -10.98 -2.30 -10.81
N PRO A 76 -10.89 -1.00 -11.18
CA PRO A 76 -11.36 -0.52 -12.48
C PRO A 76 -10.58 -1.11 -13.66
N ILE A 77 -9.28 -1.37 -13.49
CA ILE A 77 -8.43 -1.95 -14.54
C ILE A 77 -8.84 -3.39 -14.80
N LEU A 78 -9.05 -4.19 -13.75
CA LEU A 78 -9.54 -5.57 -13.85
C LEU A 78 -10.91 -5.63 -14.49
N GLU A 79 -11.82 -4.71 -14.15
CA GLU A 79 -13.15 -4.65 -14.75
C GLU A 79 -13.09 -4.30 -16.24
N LYS A 80 -12.27 -3.35 -16.66
CA LYS A 80 -12.04 -3.05 -18.06
C LYS A 80 -11.47 -4.25 -18.82
N ALA A 81 -10.51 -4.94 -18.23
CA ALA A 81 -9.94 -6.16 -18.82
C ALA A 81 -11.00 -7.25 -18.98
N ARG A 82 -11.83 -7.47 -17.95
CA ARG A 82 -12.92 -8.44 -17.99
C ARG A 82 -13.92 -8.13 -19.11
N VAL A 83 -14.34 -6.90 -19.25
CA VAL A 83 -15.27 -6.46 -20.29
C VAL A 83 -14.64 -6.64 -21.67
N ALA A 84 -13.39 -6.28 -21.86
CA ALA A 84 -12.68 -6.46 -23.14
C ALA A 84 -12.54 -7.94 -23.53
N ILE A 85 -12.20 -8.80 -22.56
CA ILE A 85 -12.12 -10.26 -22.78
C ILE A 85 -13.48 -10.82 -23.21
N GLN A 86 -14.56 -10.43 -22.54
CA GLN A 86 -15.90 -10.87 -22.91
C GLN A 86 -16.30 -10.39 -24.29
N LYS A 87 -16.01 -9.14 -24.64
CA LYS A 87 -16.32 -8.58 -25.96
C LYS A 87 -15.58 -9.30 -27.07
N VAL A 88 -14.28 -9.52 -26.93
CA VAL A 88 -13.44 -10.23 -27.91
C VAL A 88 -13.91 -11.69 -28.04
N GLY A 89 -14.18 -12.37 -26.94
CA GLY A 89 -14.67 -13.75 -26.94
C GLY A 89 -16.00 -13.88 -27.68
N ARG A 90 -16.96 -13.00 -27.39
CA ARG A 90 -18.27 -12.99 -28.09
C ARG A 90 -18.14 -12.67 -29.56
N THR A 91 -17.33 -11.68 -29.93
CA THR A 91 -17.10 -11.27 -31.32
C THR A 91 -16.51 -12.42 -32.14
N GLN A 92 -15.66 -13.25 -31.57
CA GLN A 92 -15.02 -14.39 -32.21
C GLN A 92 -15.81 -15.68 -32.06
N GLY A 93 -17.01 -15.65 -31.45
CA GLY A 93 -17.90 -16.79 -31.33
C GLY A 93 -17.55 -17.83 -30.26
N TYR A 94 -16.71 -17.46 -29.30
CA TYR A 94 -16.37 -18.32 -28.16
C TYR A 94 -17.46 -18.29 -27.10
N GLN A 95 -17.82 -19.48 -26.59
CA GLN A 95 -18.71 -19.59 -25.44
C GLN A 95 -17.98 -19.45 -24.11
N TYR A 96 -16.71 -19.82 -24.07
CA TYR A 96 -15.85 -19.78 -22.89
C TYR A 96 -14.50 -19.17 -23.24
N VAL A 97 -14.01 -18.31 -22.36
CA VAL A 97 -12.62 -17.80 -22.35
C VAL A 97 -12.06 -18.04 -20.97
N MET A 98 -10.92 -18.71 -20.88
CA MET A 98 -10.31 -19.13 -19.63
C MET A 98 -8.90 -18.59 -19.52
N ASP A 99 -8.46 -18.36 -18.29
CA ASP A 99 -7.07 -18.05 -18.00
C ASP A 99 -6.22 -19.31 -18.26
N SER A 100 -5.26 -19.22 -19.19
CA SER A 100 -4.39 -20.33 -19.56
C SER A 100 -3.54 -20.85 -18.42
N SER A 101 -3.22 -20.02 -17.43
CA SER A 101 -2.44 -20.41 -16.25
C SER A 101 -3.17 -21.41 -15.35
N THR A 102 -4.48 -21.49 -15.43
CA THR A 102 -5.31 -22.42 -14.65
C THR A 102 -5.54 -23.77 -15.34
N LEU A 103 -5.08 -23.91 -16.59
CA LEU A 103 -5.29 -25.10 -17.42
C LEU A 103 -4.09 -26.04 -17.35
N LEU A 104 -4.34 -27.35 -17.29
CA LEU A 104 -3.30 -28.38 -17.43
C LEU A 104 -2.76 -28.48 -18.84
N LEU A 105 -3.60 -28.14 -19.84
CA LEU A 105 -3.28 -28.09 -21.27
C LEU A 105 -3.93 -26.86 -21.88
N ALA A 106 -3.16 -26.02 -22.57
CA ALA A 106 -3.59 -24.75 -23.14
C ALA A 106 -3.15 -24.62 -24.60
N GLU A 107 -3.74 -25.44 -25.49
CA GLU A 107 -3.44 -25.45 -26.94
C GLU A 107 -4.49 -24.71 -27.79
N GLY A 108 -5.49 -24.11 -27.13
CA GLY A 108 -6.50 -23.29 -27.79
C GLY A 108 -5.95 -21.93 -28.27
N LYS A 109 -6.78 -21.20 -29.01
CA LYS A 109 -6.40 -19.86 -29.49
C LYS A 109 -6.14 -18.92 -28.35
N ASP A 110 -4.97 -18.23 -28.36
CA ASP A 110 -4.65 -17.15 -27.45
C ASP A 110 -5.29 -15.85 -27.94
N LEU A 111 -6.13 -15.25 -27.09
CA LEU A 111 -6.83 -14.00 -27.38
C LEU A 111 -6.08 -12.76 -26.85
N LEU A 112 -4.89 -12.89 -26.25
CA LEU A 112 -4.18 -11.80 -25.60
C LEU A 112 -3.95 -10.60 -26.53
N VAL A 113 -3.52 -10.85 -27.77
CA VAL A 113 -3.28 -9.80 -28.76
C VAL A 113 -4.56 -9.04 -29.11
N ASP A 114 -5.65 -9.77 -29.31
CA ASP A 114 -6.95 -9.19 -29.67
C ASP A 114 -7.54 -8.39 -28.49
N VAL A 115 -7.37 -8.86 -27.27
CA VAL A 115 -7.79 -8.15 -26.04
C VAL A 115 -6.97 -6.88 -25.84
N LYS A 116 -5.65 -6.92 -26.01
CA LYS A 116 -4.80 -5.73 -25.97
C LYS A 116 -5.23 -4.68 -26.97
N LYS A 117 -5.53 -5.10 -28.19
CA LYS A 117 -6.03 -4.19 -29.25
C LYS A 117 -7.37 -3.56 -28.86
N GLU A 118 -8.29 -4.31 -28.29
CA GLU A 118 -9.57 -3.81 -27.79
C GLU A 118 -9.39 -2.78 -26.66
N LEU A 119 -8.40 -2.99 -25.80
CA LEU A 119 -8.04 -2.07 -24.71
C LEU A 119 -7.25 -0.83 -25.18
N GLY A 120 -6.76 -0.85 -26.43
CA GLY A 120 -5.95 0.23 -26.98
C GLY A 120 -4.51 0.29 -26.47
N ILE A 121 -3.95 -0.85 -26.09
CA ILE A 121 -2.57 -0.98 -25.56
C ILE A 121 -1.73 -1.95 -26.36
#